data_adb3c2c306af984aceb638da7f9f12b8
#
_entry.id   adb3c2c306af984aceb638da7f9f12b8
#
_cell.length_a   1.000
_cell.length_b   1.000
_cell.length_c   1.000
_cell.angle_alpha   90.00
_cell.angle_beta   90.00
_cell.angle_gamma   90.00
#
_symmetry.space_group_name_H-M   'P 1'
#
loop_
_entity.id
_entity.type
_entity.pdbx_description
1 polymer ?
#
loop_
_entity_poly.entity_id
_entity_poly.type
_entity_poly.pdbx_seq_one_letter_code
_entity_poly.pdbx_strand_id
1 'polypeptide(L)'
;MKYALVTGGSRGIGRAVCTGLVPLGYHVIINYRSNDAEAEKTLAMINQAGGTGELMKFDVSDSRQVDGALNRWNEQHGDDYIEVLVNNAGIRKDMLMMWMENDSWREVLSTNLDGFFYVTRALLKNMLVRKYGRIINIVSLSGIK
;
A
#
# COMPACT_ATOMS: atom_id res chain seq x y z
N MET A 1 -2.38 -18.67 -5.63
CA MET A 1 -1.91 -18.11 -4.32
C MET A 1 -2.83 -16.93 -3.95
N LYS A 2 -2.93 -16.55 -2.65
CA LYS A 2 -3.71 -15.36 -2.24
C LYS A 2 -2.77 -14.20 -2.02
N TYR A 3 -2.99 -13.09 -2.68
CA TYR A 3 -2.10 -11.91 -2.61
C TYR A 3 -2.77 -10.74 -1.92
N ALA A 4 -2.02 -10.08 -1.03
CA ALA A 4 -2.43 -8.86 -0.36
C ALA A 4 -1.37 -7.77 -0.55
N LEU A 5 -1.78 -6.60 -1.04
CA LEU A 5 -0.92 -5.41 -1.16
C LEU A 5 -1.17 -4.47 0.01
N VAL A 6 -0.10 -4.10 0.71
CA VAL A 6 -0.13 -3.10 1.78
C VAL A 6 0.69 -1.89 1.36
N THR A 7 0.05 -0.74 1.15
CA THR A 7 0.80 0.49 0.86
C THR A 7 1.40 1.06 2.14
N GLY A 8 2.63 1.56 2.05
CA GLY A 8 3.37 2.03 3.21
C GLY A 8 3.69 0.92 4.22
N GLY A 9 3.93 -0.31 3.73
CA GLY A 9 4.14 -1.51 4.55
C GLY A 9 5.50 -1.60 5.27
N SER A 10 6.42 -0.66 5.03
CA SER A 10 7.79 -0.75 5.54
C SER A 10 7.94 -0.47 7.04
N ARG A 11 6.97 0.18 7.69
CA ARG A 11 7.05 0.56 9.11
C ARG A 11 5.67 0.77 9.74
N GLY A 12 5.65 0.95 11.07
CA GLY A 12 4.47 1.35 11.82
C GLY A 12 3.25 0.44 11.60
N ILE A 13 2.09 1.05 11.40
CA ILE A 13 0.83 0.33 11.18
C ILE A 13 0.92 -0.59 9.95
N GLY A 14 1.48 -0.12 8.85
CA GLY A 14 1.63 -0.92 7.63
C GLY A 14 2.43 -2.20 7.87
N ARG A 15 3.55 -2.14 8.60
CA ARG A 15 4.33 -3.32 9.00
C ARG A 15 3.52 -4.29 9.85
N ALA A 16 2.78 -3.78 10.84
CA ALA A 16 1.92 -4.61 11.68
C ALA A 16 0.82 -5.31 10.87
N VAL A 17 0.23 -4.61 9.89
CA VAL A 17 -0.73 -5.19 8.97
C VAL A 17 -0.08 -6.28 8.11
N CYS A 18 1.12 -6.03 7.56
CA CYS A 18 1.84 -7.03 6.77
C CYS A 18 2.07 -8.33 7.56
N THR A 19 2.56 -8.24 8.79
CA THR A 19 2.75 -9.42 9.65
C THR A 19 1.44 -10.07 10.07
N GLY A 20 0.39 -9.28 10.30
CA GLY A 20 -0.95 -9.77 10.64
C GLY A 20 -1.65 -10.54 9.52
N LEU A 21 -1.25 -10.36 8.26
CA LEU A 21 -1.80 -11.10 7.11
C LEU A 21 -1.19 -12.50 6.95
N VAL A 22 -0.03 -12.76 7.56
CA VAL A 22 0.68 -14.06 7.47
C VAL A 22 -0.19 -15.23 7.97
N PRO A 23 -0.77 -15.20 9.17
CA PRO A 23 -1.58 -16.33 9.66
C PRO A 23 -2.87 -16.54 8.85
N LEU A 24 -3.26 -15.57 8.01
CA LEU A 24 -4.41 -15.69 7.11
C LEU A 24 -4.04 -16.34 5.76
N GLY A 25 -2.77 -16.70 5.57
CA GLY A 25 -2.26 -17.40 4.40
C GLY A 25 -2.05 -16.52 3.16
N TYR A 26 -1.86 -15.21 3.35
CA TYR A 26 -1.55 -14.30 2.25
C TYR A 26 -0.05 -14.25 1.95
N HIS A 27 0.27 -14.23 0.65
CA HIS A 27 1.55 -13.69 0.18
C HIS A 27 1.46 -12.18 0.21
N VAL A 28 2.33 -11.53 0.98
CA VAL A 28 2.22 -10.10 1.29
C VAL A 28 3.12 -9.27 0.39
N ILE A 29 2.52 -8.40 -0.42
CA ILE A 29 3.24 -7.42 -1.22
C ILE A 29 3.41 -6.16 -0.40
N ILE A 30 4.65 -5.83 -0.05
CA ILE A 30 5.01 -4.70 0.80
C ILE A 30 5.36 -3.52 -0.10
N ASN A 31 4.43 -2.58 -0.27
CA ASN A 31 4.77 -1.34 -0.95
C ASN A 31 5.48 -0.37 -0.02
N TYR A 32 6.47 0.30 -0.57
CA TYR A 32 7.20 1.39 0.09
C TYR A 32 7.75 2.38 -0.94
N ARG A 33 8.07 3.61 -0.49
CA ARG A 33 8.55 4.67 -1.38
C ARG A 33 10.07 4.69 -1.55
N SER A 34 10.82 4.70 -0.45
CA SER A 34 12.27 5.00 -0.49
C SER A 34 13.14 4.25 0.51
N ASN A 35 12.63 3.81 1.65
CA ASN A 35 13.46 3.20 2.68
C ASN A 35 13.55 1.69 2.49
N ASP A 36 14.54 1.25 1.70
CA ASP A 36 14.76 -0.16 1.38
C ASP A 36 15.04 -0.98 2.65
N ALA A 37 15.88 -0.47 3.56
CA ALA A 37 16.26 -1.19 4.78
C ALA A 37 15.04 -1.48 5.70
N GLU A 38 14.12 -0.53 5.85
CA GLU A 38 12.90 -0.75 6.63
C GLU A 38 11.92 -1.70 5.94
N ALA A 39 11.86 -1.68 4.61
CA ALA A 39 11.04 -2.63 3.84
C ALA A 39 11.59 -4.06 3.97
N GLU A 40 12.90 -4.23 3.87
CA GLU A 40 13.58 -5.54 4.06
C GLU A 40 13.36 -6.09 5.48
N LYS A 41 13.39 -5.24 6.51
CA LYS A 41 13.04 -5.66 7.88
C LYS A 41 11.62 -6.22 7.95
N THR A 42 10.66 -5.57 7.30
CA THR A 42 9.28 -6.08 7.27
C THR A 42 9.20 -7.43 6.57
N LEU A 43 9.89 -7.59 5.45
CA LEU A 43 9.95 -8.87 4.73
C LEU A 43 10.61 -9.98 5.58
N ALA A 44 11.68 -9.65 6.27
CA ALA A 44 12.34 -10.59 7.18
C ALA A 44 11.40 -11.05 8.32
N MET A 45 10.60 -10.15 8.89
CA MET A 45 9.61 -10.50 9.92
C MET A 45 8.51 -11.41 9.38
N ILE A 46 8.03 -11.19 8.14
CA ILE A 46 7.06 -12.07 7.48
C ILE A 46 7.66 -13.48 7.33
N ASN A 47 8.89 -13.58 6.83
CA ASN A 47 9.59 -14.85 6.64
C ASN A 47 9.83 -15.59 7.97
N GLN A 48 10.23 -14.86 9.01
CA GLN A 48 10.42 -15.44 10.36
C GLN A 48 9.10 -15.95 10.97
N ALA A 49 7.97 -15.33 10.60
CA ALA A 49 6.64 -15.80 11.00
C ALA A 49 6.13 -16.99 10.15
N GLY A 50 6.95 -17.52 9.25
CA GLY A 50 6.59 -18.65 8.36
C GLY A 50 5.72 -18.23 7.17
N GLY A 51 5.58 -16.94 6.91
CA GLY A 51 4.88 -16.39 5.74
C GLY A 51 5.78 -16.20 4.52
N THR A 52 5.19 -15.69 3.46
CA THR A 52 5.91 -15.29 2.24
C THR A 52 5.52 -13.88 1.84
N GLY A 53 6.42 -13.15 1.21
CA GLY A 53 6.14 -11.81 0.73
C GLY A 53 7.18 -11.32 -0.26
N GLU A 54 6.92 -10.17 -0.82
CA GLU A 54 7.81 -9.49 -1.76
C GLU A 54 7.78 -7.98 -1.56
N LEU A 55 8.82 -7.30 -2.02
CA LEU A 55 8.95 -5.86 -1.97
C LEU A 55 8.51 -5.22 -3.28
N MET A 56 7.69 -4.16 -3.19
CA MET A 56 7.23 -3.43 -4.37
C MET A 56 7.45 -1.92 -4.17
N LYS A 57 8.52 -1.40 -4.76
CA LYS A 57 8.91 0.00 -4.62
C LYS A 57 8.19 0.89 -5.62
N PHE A 58 7.35 1.78 -5.13
CA PHE A 58 6.77 2.90 -5.90
C PHE A 58 6.20 3.96 -4.95
N ASP A 59 6.12 5.18 -5.45
CA ASP A 59 5.41 6.28 -4.77
C ASP A 59 3.93 6.24 -5.14
N VAL A 60 3.06 6.09 -4.14
CA VAL A 60 1.60 6.05 -4.36
C VAL A 60 1.04 7.34 -4.94
N SER A 61 1.72 8.47 -4.74
CA SER A 61 1.32 9.78 -5.28
C SER A 61 1.66 9.97 -6.76
N ASP A 62 2.44 9.05 -7.35
CA ASP A 62 2.80 9.07 -8.76
C ASP A 62 2.05 7.95 -9.51
N SER A 63 1.02 8.33 -10.27
CA SER A 63 0.18 7.38 -11.01
C SER A 63 0.97 6.53 -12.00
N ARG A 64 2.03 7.06 -12.62
CA ARG A 64 2.88 6.31 -13.56
C ARG A 64 3.69 5.23 -12.87
N GLN A 65 4.23 5.52 -11.68
CA GLN A 65 4.91 4.51 -10.89
C GLN A 65 3.95 3.41 -10.41
N VAL A 66 2.76 3.79 -9.96
CA VAL A 66 1.69 2.85 -9.55
C VAL A 66 1.34 1.92 -10.72
N ASP A 67 0.95 2.49 -11.86
CA ASP A 67 0.55 1.72 -13.03
C ASP A 67 1.70 0.83 -13.54
N GLY A 68 2.91 1.37 -13.61
CA GLY A 68 4.09 0.62 -14.05
C GLY A 68 4.47 -0.55 -13.14
N ALA A 69 4.38 -0.38 -11.81
CA ALA A 69 4.67 -1.45 -10.86
C ALA A 69 3.62 -2.56 -10.91
N LEU A 70 2.33 -2.19 -10.89
CA LEU A 70 1.24 -3.15 -10.87
C LEU A 70 1.05 -3.87 -12.21
N ASN A 71 1.29 -3.20 -13.34
CA ASN A 71 1.27 -3.86 -14.64
C ASN A 71 2.40 -4.90 -14.76
N ARG A 72 3.63 -4.58 -14.37
CA ARG A 72 4.74 -5.56 -14.33
C ARG A 72 4.41 -6.74 -13.44
N TRP A 73 3.83 -6.49 -12.27
CA TRP A 73 3.41 -7.56 -11.36
C TRP A 73 2.38 -8.48 -12.03
N ASN A 74 1.35 -7.93 -12.67
CA ASN A 74 0.34 -8.71 -13.39
C ASN A 74 0.95 -9.54 -14.53
N GLU A 75 1.90 -8.98 -15.30
CA GLU A 75 2.61 -9.69 -16.37
C GLU A 75 3.42 -10.88 -15.85
N GLN A 76 4.01 -10.77 -14.67
CA GLN A 76 4.82 -11.81 -14.04
C GLN A 76 3.99 -12.92 -13.40
N HIS A 77 2.76 -12.63 -12.99
CA HIS A 77 1.93 -13.54 -12.21
C HIS A 77 0.75 -14.15 -12.99
N GLY A 78 0.63 -13.83 -14.30
CA GLY A 78 -0.35 -14.45 -15.19
C GLY A 78 -1.79 -14.29 -14.72
N ASP A 79 -2.42 -15.40 -14.36
CA ASP A 79 -3.81 -15.44 -13.91
C ASP A 79 -4.03 -15.08 -12.43
N ASP A 80 -2.98 -14.94 -11.65
CA ASP A 80 -3.08 -14.49 -10.26
C ASP A 80 -3.47 -13.00 -10.21
N TYR A 81 -4.06 -12.57 -9.10
CA TYR A 81 -4.41 -11.17 -8.88
C TYR A 81 -4.32 -10.81 -7.40
N ILE A 82 -4.16 -9.54 -7.13
CA ILE A 82 -4.15 -9.01 -5.78
C ILE A 82 -5.60 -8.86 -5.30
N GLU A 83 -6.01 -9.73 -4.37
CA GLU A 83 -7.39 -9.78 -3.89
C GLU A 83 -7.66 -8.91 -2.65
N VAL A 84 -6.60 -8.53 -1.93
CA VAL A 84 -6.69 -7.62 -0.77
C VAL A 84 -5.79 -6.42 -0.99
N LEU A 85 -6.35 -5.22 -0.84
CA LEU A 85 -5.63 -3.96 -0.81
C LEU A 85 -5.81 -3.30 0.56
N VAL A 86 -4.71 -2.99 1.21
CA VAL A 86 -4.70 -2.13 2.40
C VAL A 86 -4.05 -0.80 2.05
N ASN A 87 -4.86 0.23 1.87
CA ASN A 87 -4.43 1.60 1.70
C ASN A 87 -4.03 2.18 3.05
N ASN A 88 -2.72 2.15 3.33
CA ASN A 88 -2.14 2.63 4.58
C ASN A 88 -1.08 3.72 4.34
N ALA A 89 -0.52 3.84 3.13
CA ALA A 89 0.43 4.89 2.83
C ALA A 89 -0.17 6.27 3.12
N GLY A 90 0.54 7.05 3.90
CA GLY A 90 0.11 8.40 4.26
C GLY A 90 1.27 9.18 4.87
N ILE A 91 1.18 10.50 4.76
CA ILE A 91 2.06 11.44 5.42
C ILE A 91 1.23 12.39 6.27
N ARG A 92 1.88 12.96 7.28
CA ARG A 92 1.31 13.97 8.14
C ARG A 92 2.25 15.17 8.21
N LYS A 93 1.70 16.35 8.06
CA LYS A 93 2.41 17.61 8.22
C LYS A 93 1.57 18.50 9.13
N ASP A 94 1.91 18.47 10.41
CA ASP A 94 1.20 19.27 11.42
C ASP A 94 1.76 20.68 11.44
N MET A 95 0.92 21.63 11.07
CA MET A 95 1.16 23.08 11.24
C MET A 95 -0.16 23.83 11.24
N LEU A 96 -0.11 25.06 11.75
CA LEU A 96 -1.27 25.94 11.67
C LEU A 96 -1.57 26.29 10.20
N MET A 97 -2.84 26.28 9.83
CA MET A 97 -3.29 26.49 8.45
C MET A 97 -2.71 27.79 7.84
N MET A 98 -2.60 28.85 8.64
CA MET A 98 -2.07 30.14 8.20
C MET A 98 -0.59 30.12 7.77
N TRP A 99 0.15 29.08 8.17
CA TRP A 99 1.57 28.91 7.83
C TRP A 99 1.82 27.71 6.91
N MET A 100 0.76 27.01 6.51
CA MET A 100 0.89 25.86 5.62
C MET A 100 1.16 26.32 4.19
N GLU A 101 2.32 25.93 3.68
CA GLU A 101 2.68 26.20 2.29
C GLU A 101 1.89 25.32 1.31
N ASN A 102 1.63 25.83 0.12
CA ASN A 102 0.88 25.14 -0.92
C ASN A 102 1.49 23.78 -1.27
N ASP A 103 2.81 23.66 -1.29
CA ASP A 103 3.50 22.40 -1.60
C ASP A 103 3.29 21.36 -0.49
N SER A 104 3.32 21.77 0.77
CA SER A 104 3.00 20.88 1.90
C SER A 104 1.57 20.39 1.84
N TRP A 105 0.62 21.26 1.54
CA TRP A 105 -0.79 20.91 1.34
C TRP A 105 -0.97 19.91 0.20
N ARG A 106 -0.37 20.19 -0.97
CA ARG A 106 -0.44 19.29 -2.14
C ARG A 106 0.18 17.95 -1.88
N GLU A 107 1.33 17.89 -1.20
CA GLU A 107 2.00 16.63 -0.86
C GLU A 107 1.14 15.75 0.04
N VAL A 108 0.45 16.33 1.04
CA VAL A 108 -0.47 15.58 1.90
C VAL A 108 -1.64 15.04 1.11
N LEU A 109 -2.28 15.84 0.26
CA LEU A 109 -3.39 15.40 -0.58
C LEU A 109 -2.95 14.32 -1.58
N SER A 110 -1.83 14.52 -2.27
CA SER A 110 -1.33 13.58 -3.26
C SER A 110 -1.01 12.22 -2.66
N THR A 111 -0.39 12.19 -1.49
CA THR A 111 -0.05 10.93 -0.85
C THR A 111 -1.28 10.26 -0.23
N ASN A 112 -2.08 11.02 0.54
CA ASN A 112 -3.15 10.44 1.36
C ASN A 112 -4.45 10.20 0.58
N LEU A 113 -4.71 10.97 -0.48
CA LEU A 113 -5.96 10.90 -1.24
C LEU A 113 -5.75 10.41 -2.67
N ASP A 114 -4.86 11.05 -3.45
CA ASP A 114 -4.60 10.62 -4.83
C ASP A 114 -3.97 9.23 -4.86
N GLY A 115 -3.05 8.94 -3.93
CA GLY A 115 -2.43 7.61 -3.79
C GLY A 115 -3.44 6.50 -3.54
N PHE A 116 -4.41 6.74 -2.66
CA PHE A 116 -5.55 5.84 -2.46
C PHE A 116 -6.30 5.57 -3.77
N PHE A 117 -6.62 6.62 -4.51
CA PHE A 117 -7.36 6.52 -5.76
C PHE A 117 -6.56 5.75 -6.83
N TYR A 118 -5.28 6.08 -7.03
CA TYR A 118 -4.46 5.45 -8.07
C TYR A 118 -4.30 3.95 -7.85
N VAL A 119 -3.93 3.54 -6.64
CA VAL A 119 -3.72 2.11 -6.32
C VAL A 119 -5.03 1.35 -6.38
N THR A 120 -6.11 1.90 -5.80
CA THR A 120 -7.43 1.26 -5.85
C THR A 120 -7.91 1.06 -7.27
N ARG A 121 -7.83 2.10 -8.11
CA ARG A 121 -8.25 2.05 -9.51
C ARG A 121 -7.48 0.98 -10.29
N ALA A 122 -6.18 0.87 -10.08
CA ALA A 122 -5.33 -0.09 -10.79
C ALA A 122 -5.68 -1.56 -10.48
N LEU A 123 -6.15 -1.86 -9.27
CA LEU A 123 -6.51 -3.22 -8.86
C LEU A 123 -8.00 -3.56 -9.08
N LEU A 124 -8.85 -2.56 -9.12
CA LEU A 124 -10.31 -2.74 -9.08
C LEU A 124 -10.83 -3.60 -10.24
N LYS A 125 -10.28 -3.45 -11.45
CA LYS A 125 -10.69 -4.22 -12.63
C LYS A 125 -10.59 -5.73 -12.38
N ASN A 126 -9.46 -6.20 -11.86
CA ASN A 126 -9.25 -7.63 -11.60
C ASN A 126 -10.18 -8.14 -10.49
N MET A 127 -10.38 -7.36 -9.43
CA MET A 127 -11.33 -7.70 -8.36
C MET A 127 -12.77 -7.84 -8.89
N LEU A 128 -13.20 -6.95 -9.79
CA LEU A 128 -14.53 -7.01 -10.41
C LEU A 128 -14.68 -8.22 -11.32
N VAL A 129 -13.70 -8.49 -12.18
CA VAL A 129 -13.72 -9.66 -13.08
C VAL A 129 -13.77 -10.97 -12.30
N ARG A 130 -12.98 -11.06 -11.22
CA ARG A 130 -12.95 -12.25 -10.33
C ARG A 130 -14.10 -12.29 -9.33
N LYS A 131 -14.96 -11.26 -9.28
CA LYS A 131 -16.11 -11.13 -8.35
C LYS A 131 -15.69 -11.23 -6.87
N TYR A 132 -14.44 -10.94 -6.56
CA TYR A 132 -13.93 -10.93 -5.19
C TYR A 132 -12.79 -9.92 -5.06
N GLY A 133 -12.81 -9.17 -3.95
CA GLY A 133 -11.77 -8.24 -3.54
C GLY A 133 -12.12 -7.62 -2.18
N ARG A 134 -11.11 -7.19 -1.46
CA ARG A 134 -11.24 -6.43 -0.21
C ARG A 134 -10.35 -5.21 -0.27
N ILE A 135 -10.93 -4.04 -0.06
CA ILE A 135 -10.21 -2.77 -0.01
C ILE A 135 -10.41 -2.21 1.39
N ILE A 136 -9.32 -2.08 2.11
CA ILE A 136 -9.28 -1.59 3.49
C ILE A 136 -8.54 -0.26 3.49
N ASN A 137 -9.15 0.77 4.03
CA ASN A 137 -8.56 2.10 4.13
C ASN A 137 -8.23 2.42 5.58
N ILE A 138 -6.97 2.68 5.86
CA ILE A 138 -6.52 3.14 7.17
C ILE A 138 -6.70 4.65 7.21
N VAL A 139 -7.64 5.09 8.03
CA VAL A 139 -8.00 6.50 8.21
C VAL A 139 -7.70 6.98 9.64
N SER A 140 -7.80 8.28 9.87
CA SER A 140 -7.56 8.86 11.19
C SER A 140 -8.87 9.28 11.84
N LEU A 141 -8.98 9.09 13.16
CA LEU A 141 -10.05 9.67 13.98
C LEU A 141 -10.08 11.22 13.94
N SER A 142 -8.96 11.85 13.60
CA SER A 142 -8.89 13.31 13.44
C SER A 142 -9.79 13.84 12.32
N GLY A 143 -10.30 12.99 11.43
CA GLY A 143 -11.25 13.35 10.39
C GLY A 143 -12.71 13.42 10.85
N ILE A 144 -13.01 12.96 12.07
CA ILE A 144 -14.38 12.88 12.60
C ILE A 144 -14.56 13.61 13.95
N LYS A 145 -13.51 14.33 14.40
CA LYS A 145 -13.54 15.15 15.63
C LYS A 145 -13.45 16.62 15.31
#